data_37cfbd3ce9093e751523d4bb785e87f1
#
_entry.id   37cfbd3ce9093e751523d4bb785e87f1
#
_cell.length_a   1.000
_cell.length_b   1.000
_cell.length_c   1.000
_cell.angle_alpha   90.00
_cell.angle_beta   90.00
_cell.angle_gamma   90.00
#
_symmetry.space_group_name_H-M   'P 1'
#
loop_
_entity.id
_entity.type
_entity.pdbx_description
1 polymer ?
#
loop_
_entity_poly.entity_id
_entity_poly.type
_entity_poly.pdbx_seq_one_letter_code
_entity_poly.pdbx_strand_id
1 'polypeptide(L)'
;MLTKKNLKNPIFCIVAMNENRIIGDGKNLLWHLPGDLKRLKKITMGSPLIMGRKTWDSIGRPLPGRANIVLTNSVTWKAEGAIAVNSFKDAIIKADEWIDNNIEINQNVTQKKIFLFGGAEIYKIGLEYCDNIEMTKVKFNSKTGTKFPKLNESDWKKTKLEHNLAKNGVPEHSYWHYRRKVQIIE
;
A
#
# COMPACT_ATOMS: atom_id res chain seq x y z
N MET A 1 -11.24 -20.59 2.06
CA MET A 1 -11.43 -19.21 2.55
C MET A 1 -10.07 -18.61 2.81
N LEU A 2 -9.79 -17.36 2.42
CA LEU A 2 -8.53 -16.70 2.74
C LEU A 2 -8.53 -16.37 4.23
N THR A 3 -7.51 -16.83 4.95
CA THR A 3 -7.31 -16.49 6.36
C THR A 3 -5.88 -16.02 6.56
N LYS A 4 -5.64 -15.23 7.58
CA LYS A 4 -4.30 -14.73 7.89
C LYS A 4 -3.28 -15.85 8.12
N LYS A 5 -3.72 -16.97 8.68
CA LYS A 5 -2.87 -18.15 8.92
C LYS A 5 -2.40 -18.84 7.64
N ASN A 6 -3.11 -18.63 6.51
CA ASN A 6 -2.81 -19.29 5.23
C ASN A 6 -2.02 -18.41 4.27
N LEU A 7 -1.57 -17.22 4.74
CA LEU A 7 -0.74 -16.34 3.93
C LEU A 7 0.70 -16.86 3.88
N LYS A 8 1.24 -16.97 2.67
CA LYS A 8 2.62 -17.41 2.44
C LYS A 8 3.63 -16.30 2.73
N ASN A 9 3.28 -15.07 2.35
CA ASN A 9 4.12 -13.90 2.54
C ASN A 9 3.39 -12.83 3.34
N PRO A 10 4.10 -12.03 4.18
CA PRO A 10 3.49 -10.98 4.98
C PRO A 10 2.93 -9.85 4.11
N ILE A 11 1.75 -9.35 4.50
CA ILE A 11 1.09 -8.25 3.83
C ILE A 11 1.35 -6.95 4.59
N PHE A 12 1.85 -5.96 3.87
CA PHE A 12 2.07 -4.60 4.31
C PHE A 12 1.06 -3.67 3.65
N CYS A 13 0.64 -2.64 4.36
CA CYS A 13 -0.06 -1.51 3.76
C CYS A 13 0.92 -0.35 3.61
N ILE A 14 0.90 0.37 2.49
CA ILE A 14 1.63 1.63 2.31
C ILE A 14 0.64 2.72 1.93
N VAL A 15 0.64 3.83 2.67
CA VAL A 15 -0.35 4.90 2.52
C VAL A 15 0.19 6.25 2.97
N ALA A 16 -0.17 7.30 2.24
CA ALA A 16 -0.05 8.68 2.68
C ALA A 16 -1.45 9.24 2.94
N MET A 17 -1.67 9.89 4.07
CA MET A 17 -2.95 10.49 4.42
C MET A 17 -2.78 11.74 5.29
N ASN A 18 -3.78 12.63 5.25
CA ASN A 18 -3.84 13.76 6.17
C ASN A 18 -4.50 13.38 7.52
N GLU A 19 -4.65 14.35 8.42
CA GLU A 19 -5.25 14.18 9.75
C GLU A 19 -6.70 13.69 9.70
N ASN A 20 -7.43 14.02 8.62
CA ASN A 20 -8.80 13.58 8.39
C ASN A 20 -8.88 12.21 7.66
N ARG A 21 -7.77 11.51 7.54
CA ARG A 21 -7.60 10.24 6.81
C ARG A 21 -7.87 10.36 5.31
N ILE A 22 -7.81 11.55 4.74
CA ILE A 22 -7.95 11.76 3.30
C ILE A 22 -6.67 11.26 2.61
N ILE A 23 -6.84 10.46 1.56
CA ILE A 23 -5.77 9.87 0.75
C ILE A 23 -5.74 10.42 -0.69
N GLY A 24 -6.69 11.27 -1.05
CA GLY A 24 -6.82 11.89 -2.37
C GLY A 24 -8.25 12.33 -2.65
N ASP A 25 -8.50 12.89 -3.83
CA ASP A 25 -9.82 13.34 -4.31
C ASP A 25 -10.60 12.25 -5.07
N GLY A 26 -10.03 11.06 -5.17
CA GLY A 26 -10.57 9.95 -5.95
C GLY A 26 -9.91 9.79 -7.33
N LYS A 27 -9.11 10.77 -7.76
CA LYS A 27 -8.31 10.72 -8.99
C LYS A 27 -6.83 10.96 -8.72
N ASN A 28 -6.51 11.96 -7.87
CA ASN A 28 -5.14 12.39 -7.60
C ASN A 28 -4.87 12.49 -6.10
N LEU A 29 -3.58 12.50 -5.73
CA LEU A 29 -3.13 12.96 -4.42
C LEU A 29 -3.35 14.48 -4.32
N LEU A 30 -3.70 14.95 -3.11
CA LEU A 30 -3.93 16.38 -2.85
C LEU A 30 -2.65 17.16 -2.55
N TRP A 31 -1.51 16.48 -2.45
CA TRP A 31 -0.21 17.07 -2.11
C TRP A 31 0.89 16.50 -2.97
N HIS A 32 1.98 17.22 -3.05
CA HIS A 32 3.20 16.80 -3.72
C HIS A 32 4.32 16.61 -2.70
N LEU A 33 4.80 15.37 -2.55
CA LEU A 33 5.87 14.97 -1.63
C LEU A 33 6.97 14.21 -2.38
N PRO A 34 7.95 14.90 -2.99
CA PRO A 34 9.01 14.23 -3.76
C PRO A 34 9.83 13.24 -2.93
N GLY A 35 10.06 13.54 -1.65
CA GLY A 35 10.74 12.65 -0.69
C GLY A 35 9.97 11.37 -0.43
N ASP A 36 8.65 11.46 -0.32
CA ASP A 36 7.75 10.32 -0.11
C ASP A 36 7.76 9.37 -1.31
N LEU A 37 7.77 9.90 -2.54
CA LEU A 37 7.86 9.08 -3.76
C LEU A 37 9.18 8.30 -3.82
N LYS A 38 10.30 8.91 -3.42
CA LYS A 38 11.60 8.23 -3.31
C LYS A 38 11.56 7.14 -2.24
N ARG A 39 10.99 7.44 -1.07
CA ARG A 39 10.82 6.50 0.04
C ARG A 39 9.93 5.33 -0.40
N LEU A 40 8.79 5.61 -1.01
CA LEU A 40 7.86 4.63 -1.54
C LEU A 40 8.56 3.68 -2.53
N LYS A 41 9.30 4.22 -3.49
CA LYS A 41 10.07 3.40 -4.44
C LYS A 41 11.05 2.48 -3.70
N LYS A 42 11.81 3.01 -2.73
CA LYS A 42 12.80 2.25 -1.95
C LYS A 42 12.17 1.11 -1.17
N ILE A 43 11.03 1.35 -0.50
CA ILE A 43 10.35 0.38 0.35
C ILE A 43 9.70 -0.74 -0.47
N THR A 44 9.13 -0.40 -1.64
CA THR A 44 8.34 -1.34 -2.45
C THR A 44 9.13 -2.02 -3.56
N MET A 45 10.38 -1.63 -3.79
CA MET A 45 11.20 -2.24 -4.85
C MET A 45 11.34 -3.75 -4.64
N GLY A 46 11.18 -4.51 -5.72
CA GLY A 46 11.25 -5.98 -5.68
C GLY A 46 10.06 -6.65 -4.99
N SER A 47 8.91 -5.96 -4.86
CA SER A 47 7.71 -6.48 -4.21
C SER A 47 6.49 -6.37 -5.11
N PRO A 48 5.50 -7.28 -5.02
CA PRO A 48 4.21 -7.09 -5.66
C PRO A 48 3.39 -6.01 -4.94
N LEU A 49 2.69 -5.21 -5.75
CA LEU A 49 1.79 -4.15 -5.32
C LEU A 49 0.36 -4.52 -5.73
N ILE A 50 -0.55 -4.60 -4.77
CA ILE A 50 -1.98 -4.82 -5.01
C ILE A 50 -2.69 -3.47 -4.97
N MET A 51 -3.32 -3.09 -6.06
CA MET A 51 -4.03 -1.82 -6.20
C MET A 51 -5.36 -1.98 -6.91
N GLY A 52 -6.28 -1.06 -6.68
CA GLY A 52 -7.51 -0.96 -7.46
C GLY A 52 -7.28 -0.26 -8.79
N ARG A 53 -8.16 -0.50 -9.77
CA ARG A 53 -8.05 0.08 -11.12
C ARG A 53 -7.94 1.61 -11.11
N LYS A 54 -8.73 2.32 -10.28
CA LYS A 54 -8.63 3.80 -10.20
C LYS A 54 -7.25 4.28 -9.77
N THR A 55 -6.58 3.54 -8.89
CA THR A 55 -5.20 3.84 -8.47
C THR A 55 -4.23 3.61 -9.62
N TRP A 56 -4.39 2.50 -10.36
CA TRP A 56 -3.61 2.24 -11.56
C TRP A 56 -3.76 3.36 -12.60
N ASP A 57 -5.00 3.75 -12.90
CA ASP A 57 -5.31 4.82 -13.85
C ASP A 57 -4.68 6.16 -13.43
N SER A 58 -4.69 6.46 -12.12
CA SER A 58 -4.06 7.67 -11.54
C SER A 58 -2.53 7.67 -11.66
N ILE A 59 -1.87 6.50 -11.52
CA ILE A 59 -0.42 6.38 -11.69
C ILE A 59 -0.03 6.55 -13.16
N GLY A 60 -0.88 6.09 -14.08
CA GLY A 60 -0.76 6.27 -15.52
C GLY A 60 0.36 5.47 -16.20
N ARG A 61 1.10 4.64 -15.47
CA ARG A 61 2.18 3.79 -15.99
C ARG A 61 2.52 2.66 -15.05
N PRO A 62 3.08 1.54 -15.55
CA PRO A 62 3.62 0.49 -14.68
C PRO A 62 4.73 1.02 -13.78
N LEU A 63 4.80 0.50 -12.57
CA LEU A 63 5.87 0.78 -11.63
C LEU A 63 6.98 -0.28 -11.82
N PRO A 64 8.13 0.08 -12.41
CA PRO A 64 9.15 -0.89 -12.79
C PRO A 64 9.80 -1.58 -11.57
N GLY A 65 10.24 -2.83 -11.76
CA GLY A 65 10.87 -3.66 -10.72
C GLY A 65 9.91 -4.16 -9.65
N ARG A 66 8.60 -4.13 -9.92
CA ARG A 66 7.50 -4.54 -9.03
C ARG A 66 6.41 -5.21 -9.85
N ALA A 67 5.71 -6.19 -9.29
CA ALA A 67 4.47 -6.65 -9.92
C ALA A 67 3.37 -5.61 -9.66
N ASN A 68 2.68 -5.20 -10.71
CA ASN A 68 1.53 -4.29 -10.63
C ASN A 68 0.26 -5.12 -10.74
N ILE A 69 -0.31 -5.55 -9.61
CA ILE A 69 -1.50 -6.40 -9.56
C ILE A 69 -2.71 -5.51 -9.37
N VAL A 70 -3.60 -5.51 -10.36
CA VAL A 70 -4.75 -4.59 -10.41
C VAL A 70 -6.05 -5.35 -10.22
N LEU A 71 -6.71 -5.08 -9.09
CA LEU A 71 -8.04 -5.60 -8.80
C LEU A 71 -9.10 -4.78 -9.51
N THR A 72 -9.92 -5.45 -10.34
CA THR A 72 -10.98 -4.85 -11.14
C THR A 72 -12.19 -5.77 -11.27
N ASN A 73 -13.39 -5.21 -11.31
CA ASN A 73 -14.62 -5.96 -11.59
C ASN A 73 -14.79 -6.27 -13.09
N SER A 74 -14.03 -5.61 -13.97
CA SER A 74 -14.10 -5.87 -15.41
C SER A 74 -13.27 -7.10 -15.74
N VAL A 75 -13.91 -8.13 -16.26
CA VAL A 75 -13.27 -9.39 -16.68
C VAL A 75 -12.49 -9.26 -17.98
N THR A 76 -12.76 -8.22 -18.76
CA THR A 76 -12.09 -7.95 -20.04
C THR A 76 -10.98 -6.90 -19.95
N TRP A 77 -10.85 -6.22 -18.79
CA TRP A 77 -9.89 -5.16 -18.66
C TRP A 77 -8.45 -5.72 -18.65
N LYS A 78 -7.62 -5.12 -19.48
CA LYS A 78 -6.18 -5.43 -19.57
C LYS A 78 -5.42 -4.12 -19.74
N ALA A 79 -4.21 -4.07 -19.24
CA ALA A 79 -3.27 -2.98 -19.47
C ALA A 79 -1.84 -3.55 -19.51
N GLU A 80 -1.00 -2.97 -20.35
CA GLU A 80 0.41 -3.35 -20.43
C GLU A 80 1.11 -3.12 -19.10
N GLY A 81 1.86 -4.12 -18.62
CA GLY A 81 2.56 -4.08 -17.34
C GLY A 81 1.67 -4.26 -16.11
N ALA A 82 0.36 -4.56 -16.28
CA ALA A 82 -0.56 -4.90 -15.21
C ALA A 82 -0.92 -6.38 -15.23
N ILE A 83 -1.03 -6.97 -14.03
CA ILE A 83 -1.63 -8.30 -13.80
C ILE A 83 -3.05 -8.06 -13.31
N ALA A 84 -4.03 -8.21 -14.21
CA ALA A 84 -5.44 -8.03 -13.88
C ALA A 84 -6.00 -9.22 -13.11
N VAL A 85 -6.72 -8.97 -12.03
CA VAL A 85 -7.41 -9.97 -11.20
C VAL A 85 -8.81 -9.49 -10.81
N ASN A 86 -9.73 -10.43 -10.56
CA ASN A 86 -11.12 -10.10 -10.22
C ASN A 86 -11.47 -10.39 -8.76
N SER A 87 -10.55 -10.97 -7.98
CA SER A 87 -10.75 -11.16 -6.54
C SER A 87 -9.49 -10.82 -5.75
N PHE A 88 -9.68 -10.45 -4.49
CA PHE A 88 -8.56 -10.20 -3.58
C PHE A 88 -7.73 -11.47 -3.32
N LYS A 89 -8.40 -12.62 -3.29
CA LYS A 89 -7.73 -13.92 -3.17
C LYS A 89 -6.79 -14.17 -4.35
N ASP A 90 -7.26 -13.92 -5.57
CA ASP A 90 -6.43 -14.07 -6.77
C ASP A 90 -5.26 -13.07 -6.78
N ALA A 91 -5.48 -11.85 -6.25
CA ALA A 91 -4.41 -10.89 -6.09
C ALA A 91 -3.28 -11.40 -5.19
N ILE A 92 -3.61 -12.05 -4.08
CA ILE A 92 -2.63 -12.67 -3.18
C ILE A 92 -1.91 -13.84 -3.88
N ILE A 93 -2.64 -14.72 -4.56
CA ILE A 93 -2.07 -15.85 -5.30
C ILE A 93 -1.07 -15.33 -6.34
N LYS A 94 -1.45 -14.32 -7.14
CA LYS A 94 -0.55 -13.73 -8.14
C LYS A 94 0.65 -13.02 -7.53
N ALA A 95 0.50 -12.45 -6.35
CA ALA A 95 1.61 -11.85 -5.61
C ALA A 95 2.61 -12.91 -5.13
N ASP A 96 2.12 -14.02 -4.58
CA ASP A 96 2.95 -15.14 -4.13
C ASP A 96 3.68 -15.80 -5.30
N GLU A 97 2.98 -16.08 -6.42
CA GLU A 97 3.57 -16.62 -7.65
C GLU A 97 4.69 -15.69 -8.18
N TRP A 98 4.45 -14.38 -8.18
CA TRP A 98 5.46 -13.42 -8.63
C TRP A 98 6.70 -13.45 -7.74
N ILE A 99 6.53 -13.50 -6.42
CA ILE A 99 7.63 -13.59 -5.47
C ILE A 99 8.45 -14.85 -5.75
N ASP A 100 7.81 -16.01 -5.89
CA ASP A 100 8.49 -17.28 -6.12
C ASP A 100 9.32 -17.25 -7.41
N ASN A 101 8.76 -16.74 -8.50
CA ASN A 101 9.42 -16.66 -9.80
C ASN A 101 10.56 -15.63 -9.87
N ASN A 102 10.62 -14.68 -8.91
CA ASN A 102 11.62 -13.62 -8.92
C ASN A 102 12.66 -13.71 -7.78
N ILE A 103 12.60 -14.75 -6.95
CA ILE A 103 13.58 -14.96 -5.87
C ILE A 103 15.00 -15.06 -6.41
N GLU A 104 15.19 -15.76 -7.53
CA GLU A 104 16.52 -15.99 -8.13
C GLU A 104 17.09 -14.71 -8.75
N ILE A 105 16.24 -13.80 -9.21
CA ILE A 105 16.65 -12.56 -9.88
C ILE A 105 17.01 -11.47 -8.86
N ASN A 106 16.42 -11.52 -7.66
CA ASN A 106 16.57 -10.49 -6.64
C ASN A 106 17.34 -10.97 -5.40
N GLN A 107 18.60 -11.36 -5.55
CA GLN A 107 19.49 -11.72 -4.43
C GLN A 107 19.61 -10.63 -3.35
N ASN A 108 19.17 -9.38 -3.64
CA ASN A 108 19.15 -8.25 -2.71
C ASN A 108 17.78 -8.02 -2.04
N VAL A 109 16.75 -8.82 -2.34
CA VAL A 109 15.44 -8.72 -1.67
C VAL A 109 15.45 -9.59 -0.42
N THR A 110 15.85 -9.02 0.69
CA THR A 110 15.95 -9.70 2.01
C THR A 110 14.60 -10.01 2.65
N GLN A 111 13.49 -9.50 2.10
CA GLN A 111 12.16 -9.73 2.65
C GLN A 111 11.11 -9.87 1.54
N LYS A 112 10.47 -11.02 1.51
CA LYS A 112 9.29 -11.29 0.68
C LYS A 112 8.08 -10.58 1.28
N LYS A 113 7.61 -9.52 0.65
CA LYS A 113 6.48 -8.69 1.13
C LYS A 113 5.51 -8.42 0.02
N ILE A 114 4.23 -8.41 0.35
CA ILE A 114 3.14 -7.97 -0.53
C ILE A 114 2.67 -6.61 -0.02
N PHE A 115 2.54 -5.61 -0.89
CA PHE A 115 2.06 -4.29 -0.50
C PHE A 115 0.64 -4.00 -0.99
N LEU A 116 -0.26 -3.63 -0.09
CA LEU A 116 -1.50 -2.95 -0.43
C LEU A 116 -1.18 -1.50 -0.77
N PHE A 117 -1.45 -1.12 -2.02
CA PHE A 117 -1.04 0.16 -2.60
C PHE A 117 -2.21 1.13 -2.79
N GLY A 118 -3.43 0.72 -2.46
CA GLY A 118 -4.63 1.55 -2.56
C GLY A 118 -5.53 1.21 -3.74
N GLY A 119 -6.67 1.93 -3.98
CA GLY A 119 -7.21 2.97 -3.07
C GLY A 119 -7.99 2.42 -1.88
N ALA A 120 -9.00 3.19 -1.47
CA ALA A 120 -9.75 2.91 -0.25
C ALA A 120 -10.36 1.51 -0.20
N GLU A 121 -10.89 1.00 -1.30
CA GLU A 121 -11.49 -0.34 -1.33
C GLU A 121 -10.43 -1.42 -1.10
N ILE A 122 -9.23 -1.29 -1.67
CA ILE A 122 -8.13 -2.23 -1.44
C ILE A 122 -7.70 -2.20 0.03
N TYR A 123 -7.60 -1.01 0.62
CA TYR A 123 -7.31 -0.89 2.05
C TYR A 123 -8.41 -1.51 2.91
N LYS A 124 -9.69 -1.26 2.56
CA LYS A 124 -10.83 -1.79 3.31
C LYS A 124 -10.83 -3.32 3.37
N ILE A 125 -10.60 -4.00 2.24
CA ILE A 125 -10.61 -5.46 2.18
C ILE A 125 -9.31 -6.11 2.65
N GLY A 126 -8.18 -5.41 2.55
CA GLY A 126 -6.86 -5.99 2.79
C GLY A 126 -6.29 -5.71 4.18
N LEU A 127 -6.76 -4.66 4.89
CA LEU A 127 -6.17 -4.26 6.18
C LEU A 127 -6.27 -5.34 7.26
N GLU A 128 -7.30 -6.18 7.24
CA GLU A 128 -7.43 -7.29 8.18
C GLU A 128 -6.27 -8.29 8.07
N TYR A 129 -5.69 -8.44 6.88
CA TYR A 129 -4.57 -9.32 6.60
C TYR A 129 -3.20 -8.67 6.86
N CYS A 130 -3.15 -7.35 7.04
CA CYS A 130 -1.88 -6.63 7.24
C CYS A 130 -1.31 -6.82 8.63
N ASP A 131 0.00 -7.04 8.70
CA ASP A 131 0.77 -7.02 9.93
C ASP A 131 1.48 -5.70 10.15
N ASN A 132 1.74 -4.96 9.08
CA ASN A 132 2.49 -3.71 9.12
C ASN A 132 1.86 -2.66 8.21
N ILE A 133 1.99 -1.38 8.61
CA ILE A 133 1.60 -0.23 7.80
C ILE A 133 2.77 0.75 7.75
N GLU A 134 3.22 1.06 6.55
CA GLU A 134 4.12 2.17 6.25
C GLU A 134 3.28 3.41 5.96
N MET A 135 3.21 4.33 6.91
CA MET A 135 2.29 5.47 6.85
C MET A 135 3.05 6.78 6.74
N THR A 136 2.65 7.61 5.80
CA THR A 136 3.02 9.03 5.72
C THR A 136 1.86 9.88 6.21
N LYS A 137 2.06 10.59 7.31
CA LYS A 137 1.08 11.58 7.81
C LYS A 137 1.44 12.94 7.29
N VAL A 138 0.51 13.56 6.57
CA VAL A 138 0.70 14.85 5.91
C VAL A 138 -0.17 15.91 6.58
N LYS A 139 0.42 17.02 6.97
CA LYS A 139 -0.30 18.19 7.48
C LYS A 139 -0.88 18.98 6.30
N PHE A 140 -2.08 18.60 5.89
CA PHE A 140 -2.76 19.19 4.76
C PHE A 140 -4.24 19.40 5.06
N ASN A 141 -4.68 20.64 4.99
CA ASN A 141 -6.05 20.99 5.37
C ASN A 141 -7.05 20.62 4.27
N SER A 142 -7.53 19.37 4.30
CA SER A 142 -8.69 18.93 3.54
C SER A 142 -9.59 18.08 4.42
N LYS A 143 -10.90 18.36 4.36
CA LYS A 143 -11.94 17.59 5.07
C LYS A 143 -12.73 16.69 4.12
N THR A 144 -12.58 16.90 2.82
CA THR A 144 -13.30 16.17 1.75
C THR A 144 -12.33 15.34 0.93
N GLY A 145 -12.81 14.22 0.39
CA GLY A 145 -12.04 13.30 -0.42
C GLY A 145 -12.21 11.84 -0.01
N THR A 146 -11.45 10.99 -0.65
CA THR A 146 -11.42 9.55 -0.38
C THR A 146 -10.70 9.30 0.93
N LYS A 147 -11.32 8.50 1.83
CA LYS A 147 -10.77 8.25 3.17
C LYS A 147 -10.13 6.89 3.28
N PHE A 148 -8.99 6.84 3.96
CA PHE A 148 -8.42 5.62 4.50
C PHE A 148 -9.33 5.04 5.60
N PRO A 149 -9.50 3.71 5.71
CA PRO A 149 -10.28 3.10 6.78
C PRO A 149 -9.83 3.54 8.17
N LYS A 150 -10.76 3.62 9.12
CA LYS A 150 -10.42 3.90 10.51
C LYS A 150 -9.69 2.71 11.10
N LEU A 151 -8.52 2.95 11.67
CA LEU A 151 -7.79 1.93 12.43
C LEU A 151 -8.28 1.92 13.87
N ASN A 152 -8.40 0.72 14.45
CA ASN A 152 -8.47 0.59 15.89
C ASN A 152 -7.07 0.82 16.46
N GLU A 153 -6.86 1.95 17.10
CA GLU A 153 -5.55 2.40 17.58
C GLU A 153 -4.90 1.43 18.57
N SER A 154 -5.73 0.68 19.34
CA SER A 154 -5.25 -0.30 20.31
C SER A 154 -4.53 -1.49 19.68
N ASP A 155 -4.83 -1.81 18.40
CA ASP A 155 -4.30 -2.98 17.72
C ASP A 155 -2.87 -2.76 17.19
N TRP A 156 -2.36 -1.53 17.25
CA TRP A 156 -1.12 -1.16 16.60
C TRP A 156 -0.07 -0.59 17.56
N LYS A 157 1.16 -1.11 17.48
CA LYS A 157 2.35 -0.43 18.00
C LYS A 157 2.83 0.53 16.93
N LYS A 158 2.97 1.82 17.29
CA LYS A 158 3.33 2.90 16.38
C LYS A 158 4.72 3.40 16.68
N THR A 159 5.54 3.54 15.66
CA THR A 159 6.89 4.10 15.74
C THR A 159 7.01 5.24 14.75
N LYS A 160 7.31 6.43 15.24
CA LYS A 160 7.64 7.58 14.38
C LYS A 160 9.08 7.41 13.90
N LEU A 161 9.28 7.41 12.59
CA LEU A 161 10.59 7.19 11.97
C LEU A 161 11.29 8.52 11.68
N GLU A 162 10.52 9.50 11.18
CA GLU A 162 11.06 10.78 10.73
C GLU A 162 9.99 11.86 10.78
N HIS A 163 10.42 13.11 10.92
CA HIS A 163 9.57 14.28 10.85
C HIS A 163 10.21 15.34 9.95
N ASN A 164 9.48 15.83 8.98
CA ASN A 164 9.92 16.80 8.00
C ASN A 164 9.05 18.05 8.13
N LEU A 165 9.67 19.18 8.46
CA LEU A 165 8.99 20.47 8.51
C LEU A 165 8.59 20.94 7.11
N ALA A 166 7.57 21.78 7.02
CA ALA A 166 7.17 22.38 5.76
C ALA A 166 8.31 23.21 5.17
N LYS A 167 8.63 23.00 3.89
CA LYS A 167 9.70 23.72 3.20
C LYS A 167 9.47 23.75 1.69
N ASN A 168 9.71 24.90 1.06
CA ASN A 168 9.66 25.07 -0.40
C ASN A 168 8.36 24.54 -1.05
N GLY A 169 7.20 24.81 -0.46
CA GLY A 169 5.90 24.35 -0.96
C GLY A 169 5.56 22.89 -0.65
N VAL A 170 6.49 22.14 -0.04
CA VAL A 170 6.24 20.78 0.45
C VAL A 170 5.61 20.89 1.85
N PRO A 171 4.43 20.29 2.09
CA PRO A 171 3.79 20.34 3.39
C PRO A 171 4.57 19.56 4.45
N GLU A 172 4.40 19.97 5.71
CA GLU A 172 4.90 19.24 6.87
C GLU A 172 4.36 17.82 6.86
N HIS A 173 5.23 16.84 7.06
CA HIS A 173 4.85 15.44 7.06
C HIS A 173 5.77 14.61 7.95
N SER A 174 5.31 13.41 8.31
CA SER A 174 6.09 12.46 9.11
C SER A 174 5.87 11.03 8.64
N TYR A 175 6.94 10.23 8.74
CA TYR A 175 6.91 8.82 8.43
C TYR A 175 6.73 8.00 9.69
N TRP A 176 5.87 6.99 9.59
CA TRP A 176 5.52 6.11 10.68
C TRP A 176 5.51 4.66 10.23
N HIS A 177 5.95 3.80 11.12
CA HIS A 177 5.78 2.36 11.01
C HIS A 177 4.77 1.90 12.06
N TYR A 178 3.72 1.21 11.62
CA TYR A 178 2.72 0.58 12.48
C TYR A 178 2.91 -0.93 12.39
N ARG A 179 3.05 -1.59 13.51
CA ARG A 179 3.11 -3.04 13.62
C ARG A 179 1.90 -3.54 14.40
N ARG A 180 1.20 -4.52 13.87
CA ARG A 180 0.06 -5.13 14.55
C ARG A 180 0.54 -5.83 15.82
N LYS A 181 -0.15 -5.58 16.93
CA LYS A 181 0.11 -6.29 18.18
C LYS A 181 -0.39 -7.73 18.04
N VAL A 182 0.37 -8.68 18.57
CA VAL A 182 -0.06 -10.06 18.68
C VAL A 182 -1.19 -10.09 19.72
N GLN A 183 -2.38 -10.55 19.33
CA GLN A 183 -3.43 -10.85 20.29
C GLN A 183 -2.99 -12.11 21.01
N ILE A 184 -2.64 -11.99 22.28
CA ILE A 184 -2.52 -13.14 23.18
C ILE A 184 -3.97 -13.58 23.44
N ILE A 185 -4.39 -14.68 22.84
CA ILE A 185 -5.64 -15.35 23.19
C ILE A 185 -5.30 -16.09 24.48
N GLU A 186 -5.77 -15.57 25.61
CA GLU A 186 -5.79 -16.27 26.89
C GLU A 186 -6.79 -17.42 26.87
#